data_416cc70844758ec319439e7e3a30ed50
#
_entry.id   416cc70844758ec319439e7e3a30ed50
#
_cell.length_a   1.000
_cell.length_b   1.000
_cell.length_c   1.000
_cell.angle_alpha   90.00
_cell.angle_beta   90.00
_cell.angle_gamma   90.00
#
_symmetry.space_group_name_H-M   'P 1'
#
loop_
_entity.id
_entity.type
_entity.pdbx_description
1 polymer ?
#
loop_
_entity_poly.entity_id
_entity_poly.type
_entity_poly.pdbx_seq_one_letter_code
_entity_poly.pdbx_strand_id
1 'polypeptide(L)'
;QGISEIYLQPEHRTSKDVRAFVLGKFIEQNLSLEYLPSSRSIQRAIARLDPYIEMRVKKGSRVARKYFQAAGISTPSPFALYTVEIDTHYLDIIVIDPETGRALGRPFLACAIDTYSRAIVGTYISMFPPSALTTLALIKDMITRPNKDLPGGIPAIIIPDNGVEFKNNSLARVCEQLKITITPSQIGTPNNKPHIE
;
A
#
# COMPACT_ATOMS: atom_id res chain seq x y z
N GLN A 1 34.85 -4.77 -1.62
CA GLN A 1 34.82 -4.68 -3.10
C GLN A 1 34.17 -5.93 -3.71
N GLY A 2 34.67 -7.16 -3.49
CA GLY A 2 34.10 -8.39 -4.07
C GLY A 2 32.62 -8.67 -3.73
N ILE A 3 32.09 -8.18 -2.60
CA ILE A 3 30.69 -8.33 -2.24
C ILE A 3 29.79 -7.47 -3.13
N SER A 4 30.18 -6.21 -3.39
CA SER A 4 29.43 -5.31 -4.27
C SER A 4 29.50 -5.74 -5.73
N GLU A 5 30.62 -6.32 -6.16
CA GLU A 5 30.83 -6.71 -7.55
C GLU A 5 30.14 -8.03 -7.92
N ILE A 6 30.03 -8.98 -6.99
CA ILE A 6 29.55 -10.33 -7.26
C ILE A 6 28.24 -10.63 -6.55
N TYR A 7 28.13 -10.34 -5.24
CA TYR A 7 26.95 -10.73 -4.47
C TYR A 7 25.73 -9.83 -4.74
N LEU A 8 25.95 -8.52 -4.93
CA LEU A 8 24.91 -7.57 -5.25
C LEU A 8 24.69 -7.51 -6.76
N GLN A 9 24.24 -8.63 -7.33
CA GLN A 9 23.80 -8.75 -8.72
C GLN A 9 22.44 -9.45 -8.77
N PRO A 10 21.66 -9.29 -9.88
CA PRO A 10 20.36 -9.97 -10.03
C PRO A 10 20.43 -11.48 -9.95
N GLU A 11 21.58 -12.05 -10.29
CA GLU A 11 21.83 -13.47 -10.21
C GLU A 11 21.95 -13.94 -8.76
N HIS A 12 21.43 -15.16 -8.48
CA HIS A 12 21.51 -15.76 -7.15
C HIS A 12 22.94 -16.26 -6.84
N ARG A 13 23.83 -15.34 -6.53
CA ARG A 13 25.20 -15.65 -6.10
C ARG A 13 25.24 -15.93 -4.60
N THR A 14 26.06 -16.91 -4.22
CA THR A 14 26.25 -17.37 -2.84
C THR A 14 27.56 -16.84 -2.22
N SER A 15 27.72 -17.02 -0.92
CA SER A 15 29.00 -16.71 -0.25
C SER A 15 30.18 -17.51 -0.81
N LYS A 16 29.92 -18.70 -1.39
CA LYS A 16 30.95 -19.51 -2.06
C LYS A 16 31.43 -18.85 -3.34
N ASP A 17 30.52 -18.29 -4.13
CA ASP A 17 30.85 -17.58 -5.39
C ASP A 17 31.69 -16.32 -5.10
N VAL A 18 31.34 -15.58 -4.04
CA VAL A 18 32.13 -14.42 -3.59
C VAL A 18 33.56 -14.87 -3.19
N ARG A 19 33.68 -15.98 -2.47
CA ARG A 19 34.99 -16.50 -2.07
C ARG A 19 35.83 -16.94 -3.27
N ALA A 20 35.22 -17.62 -4.24
CA ALA A 20 35.90 -18.03 -5.47
C ALA A 20 36.39 -16.82 -6.28
N PHE A 21 35.59 -15.78 -6.39
CA PHE A 21 35.98 -14.53 -7.03
C PHE A 21 37.15 -13.83 -6.33
N VAL A 22 37.07 -13.72 -4.99
CA VAL A 22 38.17 -13.13 -4.20
C VAL A 22 39.45 -13.95 -4.35
N LEU A 23 39.36 -15.27 -4.34
CA LEU A 23 40.52 -16.14 -4.57
C LEU A 23 41.14 -15.88 -5.96
N GLY A 24 40.31 -15.78 -7.00
CA GLY A 24 40.79 -15.44 -8.35
C GLY A 24 41.55 -14.11 -8.37
N LYS A 25 41.03 -13.08 -7.69
CA LYS A 25 41.72 -11.79 -7.59
C LYS A 25 43.05 -11.86 -6.83
N PHE A 26 43.12 -12.68 -5.77
CA PHE A 26 44.37 -12.90 -5.03
C PHE A 26 45.44 -13.55 -5.93
N ILE A 27 45.06 -14.52 -6.74
CA ILE A 27 45.95 -15.20 -7.71
C ILE A 27 46.41 -14.22 -8.80
N GLU A 28 45.49 -13.47 -9.42
CA GLU A 28 45.80 -12.45 -10.44
C GLU A 28 46.78 -11.40 -9.93
N GLN A 29 46.69 -11.00 -8.66
CA GLN A 29 47.51 -9.95 -8.05
C GLN A 29 48.73 -10.48 -7.33
N ASN A 30 49.03 -11.76 -7.39
CA ASN A 30 50.10 -12.43 -6.66
C ASN A 30 50.12 -12.14 -5.16
N LEU A 31 48.91 -12.05 -4.53
CA LEU A 31 48.79 -11.83 -3.09
C LEU A 31 48.94 -13.13 -2.32
N SER A 32 49.48 -13.06 -1.11
CA SER A 32 49.60 -14.21 -0.23
C SER A 32 48.21 -14.73 0.18
N LEU A 33 47.99 -16.04 -0.01
CA LEU A 33 46.74 -16.72 0.35
C LEU A 33 46.49 -16.73 1.88
N GLU A 34 47.48 -16.43 2.68
CA GLU A 34 47.34 -16.28 4.13
C GLU A 34 46.36 -15.17 4.50
N TYR A 35 46.25 -14.11 3.66
CA TYR A 35 45.33 -13.01 3.86
C TYR A 35 43.97 -13.24 3.22
N LEU A 36 43.73 -14.40 2.60
CA LEU A 36 42.42 -14.74 1.99
C LEU A 36 41.35 -14.83 3.07
N PRO A 37 40.22 -14.08 2.94
CA PRO A 37 39.15 -14.12 3.91
C PRO A 37 38.54 -15.53 4.06
N SER A 38 38.32 -15.94 5.30
CA SER A 38 37.63 -17.19 5.57
C SER A 38 36.16 -17.14 5.08
N SER A 39 35.56 -18.29 4.81
CA SER A 39 34.14 -18.37 4.43
C SER A 39 33.23 -17.70 5.48
N ARG A 40 33.58 -17.84 6.77
CA ARG A 40 32.84 -17.21 7.88
C ARG A 40 32.96 -15.68 7.87
N SER A 41 34.14 -15.13 7.52
CA SER A 41 34.34 -13.70 7.37
C SER A 41 33.49 -13.11 6.23
N ILE A 42 33.42 -13.81 5.10
CA ILE A 42 32.59 -13.40 3.96
C ILE A 42 31.11 -13.45 4.34
N GLN A 43 30.64 -14.52 5.00
CA GLN A 43 29.25 -14.62 5.47
C GLN A 43 28.87 -13.48 6.43
N ARG A 44 29.75 -13.15 7.38
CA ARG A 44 29.55 -12.01 8.30
C ARG A 44 29.47 -10.67 7.55
N ALA A 45 30.30 -10.49 6.53
CA ALA A 45 30.29 -9.28 5.72
C ALA A 45 29.00 -9.18 4.89
N ILE A 46 28.51 -10.29 4.33
CA ILE A 46 27.22 -10.36 3.65
C ILE A 46 26.06 -10.05 4.61
N ALA A 47 26.07 -10.61 5.83
CA ALA A 47 25.04 -10.40 6.84
C ALA A 47 24.95 -8.93 7.33
N ARG A 48 25.96 -8.11 7.07
CA ARG A 48 25.96 -6.66 7.39
C ARG A 48 25.42 -5.79 6.25
N LEU A 49 25.12 -6.37 5.10
CA LEU A 49 24.50 -5.61 4.02
C LEU A 49 23.11 -5.14 4.43
N ASP A 50 22.72 -3.97 3.92
CA ASP A 50 21.37 -3.48 4.07
C ASP A 50 20.39 -4.44 3.37
N PRO A 51 19.44 -5.06 4.12
CA PRO A 51 18.48 -6.01 3.56
C PRO A 51 17.63 -5.42 2.44
N TYR A 52 17.34 -4.10 2.49
CA TYR A 52 16.62 -3.41 1.42
C TYR A 52 17.42 -3.38 0.12
N ILE A 53 18.73 -3.05 0.20
CA ILE A 53 19.60 -3.01 -0.97
C ILE A 53 19.72 -4.41 -1.58
N GLU A 54 19.94 -5.44 -0.75
CA GLU A 54 20.02 -6.83 -1.22
C GLU A 54 18.75 -7.25 -1.94
N MET A 55 17.59 -7.02 -1.34
CA MET A 55 16.31 -7.38 -1.94
C MET A 55 16.03 -6.58 -3.21
N ARG A 56 16.36 -5.28 -3.23
CA ARG A 56 16.19 -4.43 -4.40
C ARG A 56 16.97 -4.93 -5.61
N VAL A 57 18.21 -5.37 -5.39
CA VAL A 57 19.06 -5.86 -6.47
C VAL A 57 18.63 -7.25 -6.95
N LYS A 58 18.34 -8.16 -6.01
CA LYS A 58 18.00 -9.56 -6.34
C LYS A 58 16.58 -9.78 -6.81
N LYS A 59 15.61 -9.02 -6.28
CA LYS A 59 14.17 -9.21 -6.58
C LYS A 59 13.51 -8.01 -7.27
N GLY A 60 14.27 -6.95 -7.46
CA GLY A 60 13.79 -5.72 -8.09
C GLY A 60 13.19 -4.71 -7.11
N SER A 61 13.18 -3.44 -7.54
CA SER A 61 12.75 -2.30 -6.71
C SER A 61 11.30 -2.39 -6.23
N ARG A 62 10.41 -2.95 -7.05
CA ARG A 62 8.98 -3.09 -6.72
C ARG A 62 8.77 -4.06 -5.56
N VAL A 63 9.44 -5.21 -5.58
CA VAL A 63 9.35 -6.24 -4.53
C VAL A 63 9.98 -5.75 -3.24
N ALA A 64 11.17 -5.13 -3.32
CA ALA A 64 11.84 -4.57 -2.17
C ALA A 64 10.99 -3.48 -1.49
N ARG A 65 10.43 -2.54 -2.25
CA ARG A 65 9.51 -1.53 -1.70
C ARG A 65 8.31 -2.17 -1.00
N LYS A 66 7.63 -3.11 -1.66
CA LYS A 66 6.47 -3.79 -1.07
C LYS A 66 6.82 -4.46 0.25
N TYR A 67 7.95 -5.16 0.33
CA TYR A 67 8.37 -5.88 1.52
C TYR A 67 8.74 -4.95 2.68
N PHE A 68 9.49 -3.88 2.40
CA PHE A 68 9.97 -2.96 3.45
C PHE A 68 8.97 -1.83 3.77
N GLN A 69 8.04 -1.52 2.86
CA GLN A 69 6.93 -0.60 3.14
C GLN A 69 5.83 -1.24 3.98
N ALA A 70 5.67 -2.56 3.94
CA ALA A 70 4.75 -3.28 4.83
C ALA A 70 5.10 -3.07 6.33
N ALA A 71 6.32 -2.62 6.63
CA ALA A 71 6.75 -2.21 7.96
C ALA A 71 6.62 -0.69 8.21
N GLY A 72 6.02 0.05 7.26
CA GLY A 72 5.76 1.48 7.42
C GLY A 72 4.76 1.70 8.55
N ILE A 73 5.21 2.37 9.61
CA ILE A 73 4.36 2.83 10.69
C ILE A 73 3.43 3.88 10.08
N SER A 74 2.17 3.50 9.84
CA SER A 74 1.11 4.47 9.56
C SER A 74 1.10 5.45 10.74
N THR A 75 1.26 6.75 10.47
CA THR A 75 1.16 7.76 11.53
C THR A 75 -0.22 7.62 12.15
N PRO A 76 -0.34 7.23 13.43
CA PRO A 76 -1.63 7.01 14.02
C PRO A 76 -2.44 8.31 14.00
N SER A 77 -3.71 8.21 13.60
CA SER A 77 -4.64 9.33 13.68
C SER A 77 -4.76 9.79 15.13
N PRO A 78 -4.66 11.08 15.45
CA PRO A 78 -4.67 11.57 16.82
C PRO A 78 -6.04 11.47 17.51
N PHE A 79 -7.13 11.47 16.75
CA PHE A 79 -8.52 11.37 17.25
C PHE A 79 -9.46 10.85 16.15
N ALA A 80 -10.69 10.53 16.53
CA ALA A 80 -11.72 10.04 15.62
C ALA A 80 -12.05 11.05 14.52
N LEU A 81 -12.25 10.57 13.28
CA LEU A 81 -12.49 11.37 12.08
C LEU A 81 -11.33 12.30 11.68
N TYR A 82 -10.13 12.11 12.24
CA TYR A 82 -8.97 12.83 11.72
C TYR A 82 -8.60 12.34 10.32
N THR A 83 -8.53 11.03 10.13
CA THR A 83 -8.26 10.41 8.82
C THR A 83 -9.27 9.32 8.54
N VAL A 84 -9.92 9.41 7.39
CA VAL A 84 -10.87 8.40 6.88
C VAL A 84 -10.33 7.82 5.58
N GLU A 85 -10.24 6.49 5.52
CA GLU A 85 -9.93 5.74 4.30
C GLU A 85 -11.22 5.41 3.56
N ILE A 86 -11.23 5.61 2.23
CA ILE A 86 -12.34 5.25 1.35
C ILE A 86 -11.87 4.19 0.36
N ASP A 87 -12.69 3.16 0.21
CA ASP A 87 -12.50 2.11 -0.78
C ASP A 87 -13.81 1.65 -1.41
N THR A 88 -13.74 1.03 -2.59
CA THR A 88 -14.90 0.56 -3.32
C THR A 88 -14.68 -0.85 -3.83
N HIS A 89 -15.59 -1.76 -3.49
CA HIS A 89 -15.52 -3.15 -3.88
C HIS A 89 -16.79 -3.62 -4.60
N TYR A 90 -16.67 -4.60 -5.49
CA TYR A 90 -17.78 -5.40 -5.92
C TYR A 90 -18.24 -6.32 -4.80
N LEU A 91 -19.52 -6.28 -4.50
CA LEU A 91 -20.11 -7.31 -3.62
C LEU A 91 -20.30 -8.62 -4.38
N ASP A 92 -19.95 -9.74 -3.75
CA ASP A 92 -20.12 -11.07 -4.35
C ASP A 92 -21.54 -11.62 -4.17
N ILE A 93 -22.51 -10.77 -4.51
CA ILE A 93 -23.95 -11.08 -4.52
C ILE A 93 -24.56 -10.65 -5.84
N ILE A 94 -25.61 -11.32 -6.25
CA ILE A 94 -26.41 -10.94 -7.43
C ILE A 94 -27.73 -10.34 -6.92
N VAL A 95 -27.98 -9.09 -7.32
CA VAL A 95 -29.26 -8.42 -7.06
C VAL A 95 -30.29 -8.89 -8.10
N ILE A 96 -31.49 -9.23 -7.65
CA ILE A 96 -32.59 -9.66 -8.48
C ILE A 96 -33.70 -8.62 -8.39
N ASP A 97 -34.27 -8.26 -9.53
CA ASP A 97 -35.48 -7.43 -9.60
C ASP A 97 -36.66 -8.20 -9.02
N PRO A 98 -37.31 -7.70 -7.97
CA PRO A 98 -38.41 -8.41 -7.32
C PRO A 98 -39.66 -8.55 -8.17
N GLU A 99 -39.86 -7.69 -9.17
CA GLU A 99 -41.04 -7.72 -10.03
C GLU A 99 -40.88 -8.69 -11.22
N THR A 100 -39.68 -8.69 -11.82
CA THR A 100 -39.43 -9.45 -13.05
C THR A 100 -38.62 -10.72 -12.81
N GLY A 101 -38.05 -10.92 -11.65
CA GLY A 101 -37.15 -12.04 -11.32
C GLY A 101 -35.80 -12.00 -12.09
N ARG A 102 -35.51 -10.94 -12.82
CA ARG A 102 -34.30 -10.82 -13.63
C ARG A 102 -33.09 -10.41 -12.77
N ALA A 103 -31.96 -10.98 -13.08
CA ALA A 103 -30.69 -10.57 -12.46
C ALA A 103 -30.31 -9.16 -12.95
N LEU A 104 -30.15 -8.22 -12.01
CA LEU A 104 -29.71 -6.85 -12.27
C LEU A 104 -28.17 -6.73 -12.28
N GLY A 105 -27.46 -7.72 -11.71
CA GLY A 105 -26.02 -7.75 -11.64
C GLY A 105 -25.47 -7.66 -10.21
N ARG A 106 -24.17 -7.38 -10.11
CA ARG A 106 -23.46 -7.25 -8.84
C ARG A 106 -23.33 -5.78 -8.45
N PRO A 107 -23.72 -5.39 -7.24
CA PRO A 107 -23.56 -4.00 -6.79
C PRO A 107 -22.14 -3.70 -6.35
N PHE A 108 -21.81 -2.41 -6.33
CA PHE A 108 -20.62 -1.85 -5.71
C PHE A 108 -20.95 -1.39 -4.30
N LEU A 109 -20.08 -1.64 -3.37
CA LEU A 109 -20.06 -1.04 -2.04
C LEU A 109 -18.93 -0.02 -1.97
N ALA A 110 -19.25 1.24 -1.76
CA ALA A 110 -18.29 2.24 -1.30
C ALA A 110 -18.35 2.29 0.23
N CYS A 111 -17.20 2.20 0.88
CA CYS A 111 -17.07 2.16 2.33
C CYS A 111 -16.06 3.22 2.81
N ALA A 112 -16.37 3.88 3.93
CA ALA A 112 -15.50 4.82 4.61
C ALA A 112 -15.21 4.32 6.02
N ILE A 113 -13.93 4.15 6.36
CA ILE A 113 -13.45 3.67 7.65
C ILE A 113 -12.64 4.78 8.34
N ASP A 114 -12.97 5.10 9.57
CA ASP A 114 -12.15 5.95 10.44
C ASP A 114 -10.92 5.19 10.93
N THR A 115 -9.74 5.71 10.64
CA THR A 115 -8.48 5.03 10.98
C THR A 115 -8.16 5.00 12.46
N TYR A 116 -8.74 5.90 13.26
CA TYR A 116 -8.56 5.93 14.71
C TYR A 116 -9.42 4.89 15.42
N SER A 117 -10.75 4.95 15.21
CA SER A 117 -11.70 4.08 15.89
C SER A 117 -11.92 2.73 15.21
N ARG A 118 -11.51 2.59 13.96
CA ARG A 118 -11.79 1.43 13.07
C ARG A 118 -13.28 1.26 12.76
N ALA A 119 -14.08 2.25 13.04
CA ALA A 119 -15.50 2.23 12.76
C ALA A 119 -15.78 2.54 11.30
N ILE A 120 -16.80 1.90 10.74
CA ILE A 120 -17.37 2.27 9.45
C ILE A 120 -18.21 3.53 9.65
N VAL A 121 -17.73 4.64 9.10
CA VAL A 121 -18.33 5.97 9.26
C VAL A 121 -19.19 6.40 8.08
N GLY A 122 -19.16 5.66 6.97
CA GLY A 122 -20.00 5.90 5.79
C GLY A 122 -20.10 4.65 4.92
N THR A 123 -21.27 4.47 4.27
CA THR A 123 -21.51 3.40 3.30
C THR A 123 -22.41 3.89 2.18
N TYR A 124 -22.14 3.42 0.96
CA TYR A 124 -23.04 3.65 -0.17
C TYR A 124 -23.01 2.48 -1.12
N ILE A 125 -24.20 1.95 -1.46
CA ILE A 125 -24.35 0.84 -2.40
C ILE A 125 -24.90 1.38 -3.72
N SER A 126 -24.28 0.98 -4.83
CA SER A 126 -24.68 1.39 -6.19
C SER A 126 -24.65 0.22 -7.15
N MET A 127 -25.61 0.18 -8.07
CA MET A 127 -25.56 -0.72 -9.24
C MET A 127 -24.70 -0.16 -10.38
N PHE A 128 -24.27 1.10 -10.27
CA PHE A 128 -23.40 1.76 -11.25
C PHE A 128 -21.95 1.75 -10.80
N PRO A 129 -21.00 1.74 -11.76
CA PRO A 129 -19.57 1.82 -11.46
C PRO A 129 -19.19 3.01 -10.57
N PRO A 130 -18.09 2.92 -9.83
CA PRO A 130 -17.58 4.02 -9.01
C PRO A 130 -17.41 5.31 -9.82
N SER A 131 -17.89 6.41 -9.25
CA SER A 131 -17.88 7.72 -9.88
C SER A 131 -17.81 8.82 -8.82
N ALA A 132 -17.60 10.07 -9.23
CA ALA A 132 -17.65 11.22 -8.31
C ALA A 132 -19.01 11.33 -7.58
N LEU A 133 -20.11 10.88 -8.22
CA LEU A 133 -21.44 10.88 -7.59
C LEU A 133 -21.55 9.84 -6.47
N THR A 134 -20.98 8.64 -6.66
CA THR A 134 -20.96 7.61 -5.62
C THR A 134 -20.11 8.03 -4.43
N THR A 135 -18.99 8.70 -4.68
CA THR A 135 -18.14 9.27 -3.62
C THR A 135 -18.85 10.41 -2.88
N LEU A 136 -19.52 11.31 -3.58
CA LEU A 136 -20.31 12.38 -2.94
C LEU A 136 -21.47 11.82 -2.11
N ALA A 137 -22.13 10.77 -2.60
CA ALA A 137 -23.18 10.08 -1.86
C ALA A 137 -22.64 9.41 -0.59
N LEU A 138 -21.45 8.79 -0.65
CA LEU A 138 -20.76 8.24 0.51
C LEU A 138 -20.41 9.34 1.54
N ILE A 139 -19.83 10.46 1.09
CA ILE A 139 -19.50 11.60 1.95
C ILE A 139 -20.78 12.18 2.59
N LYS A 140 -21.85 12.30 1.82
CA LYS A 140 -23.14 12.70 2.34
C LYS A 140 -23.64 11.75 3.42
N ASP A 141 -23.63 10.44 3.19
CA ASP A 141 -24.02 9.45 4.19
C ASP A 141 -23.18 9.60 5.47
N MET A 142 -21.86 9.70 5.33
CA MET A 142 -20.95 9.86 6.46
C MET A 142 -21.28 11.10 7.32
N ILE A 143 -21.63 12.21 6.69
CA ILE A 143 -21.88 13.50 7.39
C ILE A 143 -23.30 13.53 7.98
N THR A 144 -24.29 13.04 7.26
CA THR A 144 -25.70 13.21 7.64
C THR A 144 -26.29 12.03 8.39
N ARG A 145 -25.64 10.91 8.46
CA ARG A 145 -26.10 9.63 9.01
C ARG A 145 -27.53 9.68 9.60
N PRO A 146 -28.51 9.02 8.99
CA PRO A 146 -29.89 9.09 9.44
C PRO A 146 -30.12 8.48 10.84
N ASN A 147 -29.27 7.52 11.22
CA ASN A 147 -29.29 6.91 12.54
C ASN A 147 -28.18 7.53 13.42
N LYS A 148 -28.56 8.21 14.49
CA LYS A 148 -27.64 8.87 15.44
C LYS A 148 -26.75 7.87 16.22
N ASP A 149 -27.11 6.60 16.23
CA ASP A 149 -26.33 5.54 16.88
C ASP A 149 -25.16 5.06 16.00
N LEU A 150 -25.15 5.44 14.73
CA LEU A 150 -24.05 5.10 13.83
C LEU A 150 -22.97 6.19 13.84
N PRO A 151 -21.69 5.79 13.93
CA PRO A 151 -20.59 6.76 13.88
C PRO A 151 -20.54 7.44 12.53
N GLY A 152 -20.31 8.76 12.54
CA GLY A 152 -20.20 9.58 11.32
C GLY A 152 -19.80 11.00 11.66
N GLY A 153 -19.59 11.84 10.67
CA GLY A 153 -19.21 13.23 10.83
C GLY A 153 -18.35 13.74 9.68
N ILE A 154 -17.77 14.92 9.84
CA ILE A 154 -16.88 15.54 8.86
C ILE A 154 -15.44 15.17 9.18
N PRO A 155 -14.72 14.41 8.33
CA PRO A 155 -13.32 14.08 8.55
C PRO A 155 -12.41 15.27 8.22
N ALA A 156 -11.24 15.34 8.85
CA ALA A 156 -10.23 16.33 8.48
C ALA A 156 -9.49 15.91 7.18
N ILE A 157 -9.20 14.62 7.03
CA ILE A 157 -8.47 14.08 5.88
C ILE A 157 -9.24 12.87 5.33
N ILE A 158 -9.34 12.80 4.01
CA ILE A 158 -9.82 11.63 3.28
C ILE A 158 -8.66 11.05 2.47
N ILE A 159 -8.43 9.75 2.61
CA ILE A 159 -7.49 8.96 1.79
C ILE A 159 -8.33 8.07 0.87
N PRO A 160 -8.55 8.47 -0.37
CA PRO A 160 -9.27 7.68 -1.34
C PRO A 160 -8.39 6.56 -1.90
N ASP A 161 -9.00 5.54 -2.51
CA ASP A 161 -8.30 4.75 -3.51
C ASP A 161 -7.95 5.61 -4.73
N ASN A 162 -6.94 5.19 -5.53
CA ASN A 162 -6.44 5.96 -6.68
C ASN A 162 -7.43 6.00 -7.87
N GLY A 163 -8.70 6.02 -7.60
CA GLY A 163 -9.74 6.12 -8.61
C GLY A 163 -9.75 7.49 -9.31
N VAL A 164 -10.06 7.47 -10.61
CA VAL A 164 -10.21 8.71 -11.43
C VAL A 164 -11.33 9.62 -10.92
N GLU A 165 -12.28 9.08 -10.17
CA GLU A 165 -13.40 9.79 -9.55
C GLU A 165 -12.95 10.91 -8.60
N PHE A 166 -11.81 10.77 -7.97
CA PHE A 166 -11.26 11.78 -7.03
C PHE A 166 -10.59 12.97 -7.71
N LYS A 167 -10.40 12.91 -9.02
CA LYS A 167 -9.90 14.05 -9.84
C LYS A 167 -11.01 14.98 -10.31
N ASN A 168 -12.26 14.76 -9.87
CA ASN A 168 -13.41 15.55 -10.27
C ASN A 168 -13.49 16.88 -9.53
N ASN A 169 -13.64 17.98 -10.29
CA ASN A 169 -13.71 19.33 -9.73
C ASN A 169 -14.88 19.55 -8.77
N SER A 170 -16.02 18.88 -8.98
CA SER A 170 -17.18 18.99 -8.09
C SER A 170 -16.90 18.40 -6.72
N LEU A 171 -16.24 17.23 -6.67
CA LEU A 171 -15.81 16.61 -5.42
C LEU A 171 -14.78 17.49 -4.69
N ALA A 172 -13.79 18.04 -5.41
CA ALA A 172 -12.80 18.93 -4.84
C ALA A 172 -13.44 20.17 -4.18
N ARG A 173 -14.41 20.81 -4.85
CA ARG A 173 -15.14 21.96 -4.32
C ARG A 173 -15.95 21.62 -3.05
N VAL A 174 -16.63 20.49 -3.02
CA VAL A 174 -17.37 20.04 -1.83
C VAL A 174 -16.42 19.81 -0.66
N CYS A 175 -15.31 19.13 -0.90
CA CYS A 175 -14.30 18.90 0.15
C CYS A 175 -13.68 20.21 0.64
N GLU A 176 -13.39 21.16 -0.24
CA GLU A 176 -12.90 22.50 0.12
C GLU A 176 -13.90 23.27 1.01
N GLN A 177 -15.20 23.28 0.65
CA GLN A 177 -16.25 23.92 1.44
C GLN A 177 -16.41 23.28 2.83
N LEU A 178 -16.25 21.97 2.93
CA LEU A 178 -16.31 21.22 4.18
C LEU A 178 -14.99 21.22 4.95
N LYS A 179 -13.94 21.86 4.42
CA LYS A 179 -12.57 21.89 4.98
C LYS A 179 -11.96 20.48 5.11
N ILE A 180 -12.29 19.60 4.18
CA ILE A 180 -11.74 18.26 4.10
C ILE A 180 -10.52 18.26 3.18
N THR A 181 -9.38 17.77 3.66
CA THR A 181 -8.19 17.59 2.82
C THR A 181 -8.24 16.20 2.14
N ILE A 182 -8.13 16.18 0.81
CA ILE A 182 -7.99 14.92 0.07
C ILE A 182 -6.51 14.61 -0.11
N THR A 183 -6.03 13.50 0.43
CA THR A 183 -4.66 13.03 0.27
C THR A 183 -4.70 11.72 -0.52
N PRO A 184 -4.41 11.73 -1.84
CA PRO A 184 -4.45 10.51 -2.62
C PRO A 184 -3.40 9.51 -2.11
N SER A 185 -3.77 8.23 -2.06
CA SER A 185 -2.81 7.16 -1.74
C SER A 185 -1.73 7.11 -2.82
N GLN A 186 -0.48 6.88 -2.44
CA GLN A 186 0.62 6.81 -3.41
C GLN A 186 0.41 5.62 -4.36
N ILE A 187 0.49 5.88 -5.66
CA ILE A 187 0.33 4.85 -6.70
C ILE A 187 1.35 3.72 -6.49
N GLY A 188 0.87 2.49 -6.39
CA GLY A 188 1.72 1.30 -6.25
C GLY A 188 2.14 0.95 -4.83
N THR A 189 1.52 1.55 -3.81
CA THR A 189 1.70 1.19 -2.40
C THR A 189 0.37 0.70 -1.81
N PRO A 190 0.00 -0.59 -2.01
CA PRO A 190 -1.23 -1.17 -1.47
C PRO A 190 -1.35 -1.01 0.06
N ASN A 191 -0.22 -0.90 0.74
CA ASN A 191 -0.16 -0.86 2.20
C ASN A 191 -0.50 0.51 2.82
N ASN A 192 -0.92 1.50 2.04
CA ASN A 192 -1.33 2.80 2.58
C ASN A 192 -2.74 2.80 3.17
N LYS A 193 -3.46 1.66 3.07
CA LYS A 193 -4.81 1.48 3.62
C LYS A 193 -4.90 0.18 4.44
N PRO A 194 -4.11 0.02 5.51
CA PRO A 194 -4.11 -1.22 6.29
C PRO A 194 -5.41 -1.47 7.06
N HIS A 195 -6.38 -0.57 6.97
CA HIS A 195 -7.56 -0.56 7.80
C HIS A 195 -8.85 -0.91 7.07
N ILE A 196 -8.84 -0.83 5.72
CA ILE A 196 -10.02 -1.05 4.90
C ILE A 196 -9.90 -2.30 4.00
N GLU A 197 -8.68 -2.82 3.78
CA GLU A 197 -8.41 -4.11 3.14
C GLU A 197 -8.50 -5.28 4.19
#